data_3a6f3554f27e2f999625b9db1bcb7a98
#
_entry.id   3a6f3554f27e2f999625b9db1bcb7a98
#
_cell.length_a   1.000
_cell.length_b   1.000
_cell.length_c   1.000
_cell.angle_alpha   90.00
_cell.angle_beta   90.00
_cell.angle_gamma   90.00
#
_symmetry.space_group_name_H-M   'P 1'
#
loop_
_entity.id
_entity.type
_entity.pdbx_description
1 polymer ?
#
loop_
_entity_poly.entity_id
_entity_poly.type
_entity_poly.pdbx_seq_one_letter_code
_entity_poly.pdbx_strand_id
1 'polypeptide(L)'
;MAVATALGSLGAVALGTFVVALLLRWLWDALVAVTRFRATCLQLNKFPIPPWRNWLLGHTGMGQSTEEGLQQVDTLVAQYRHGCLWWGLPWLPVLRLFHPSTLQPLLSASAFVAPKDKIFYGFLKPWLGEGLLLSNGQRWARHRRLLTPAFHGDVLRNYLGIFNQSTRVLLAKWGSAAVAAGGGPVELEVLQPLSLLTLDTLQKCIFSHESHCQERPSEYIQAILELSSLVVRRQFQPLLHPWWLYSLSSDGRRFARACATVHAFTADVVQRRRQALACLGHQAWLDGHWGRSMDFIDLLLLTKDENGHTLSDEDIAAEADTFMFEGHDTTASGLAWLFYNLASHPEHQERCRQEVQELLAGRDTADIEWEDLSQLPFTTMCIKESLRLHPPVTAVSRRCTEDIPLRDGRVIPRGVICLMSIYGTHHNPDLWPEPEVFNPLRFSPENSKGRSPSSFIPFSAGPRNCIGQSFAMAEMKVVVALTLSRFVLRRDNMRPPPRRKPELILRAEDGLWLLLEPLVGVA
;
A
#
# COMPACT_ATOMS: atom_id res chain seq x y z
N MET A 1 35.53 7.80 -63.96
CA MET A 1 34.59 8.80 -63.44
C MET A 1 33.11 8.39 -63.60
N ALA A 2 32.63 7.90 -64.72
CA ALA A 2 31.22 7.55 -64.96
C ALA A 2 30.67 6.45 -64.03
N VAL A 3 31.46 5.44 -63.64
CA VAL A 3 31.05 4.35 -62.73
C VAL A 3 30.87 4.85 -61.30
N ALA A 4 31.69 5.79 -60.83
CA ALA A 4 31.60 6.33 -59.49
C ALA A 4 30.36 7.25 -59.33
N THR A 5 29.99 7.99 -60.37
CA THR A 5 28.79 8.82 -60.42
C THR A 5 27.51 7.96 -60.51
N ALA A 6 27.53 6.84 -61.22
CA ALA A 6 26.40 5.90 -61.30
C ALA A 6 26.18 5.16 -59.97
N LEU A 7 27.24 4.75 -59.28
CA LEU A 7 27.15 4.17 -57.94
C LEU A 7 26.65 5.16 -56.90
N GLY A 8 27.07 6.43 -56.96
CA GLY A 8 26.57 7.49 -56.10
C GLY A 8 25.07 7.80 -56.31
N SER A 9 24.62 7.81 -57.59
CA SER A 9 23.19 8.01 -57.88
C SER A 9 22.31 6.84 -57.45
N LEU A 10 22.75 5.58 -57.62
CA LEU A 10 22.07 4.40 -57.12
C LEU A 10 21.98 4.39 -55.57
N GLY A 11 23.05 4.78 -54.90
CA GLY A 11 23.05 4.92 -53.45
C GLY A 11 22.08 6.00 -52.95
N ALA A 12 22.02 7.16 -53.64
CA ALA A 12 21.09 8.24 -53.28
C ALA A 12 19.63 7.85 -53.54
N VAL A 13 19.33 7.13 -54.62
CA VAL A 13 17.98 6.61 -54.89
C VAL A 13 17.58 5.56 -53.86
N ALA A 14 18.47 4.63 -53.49
CA ALA A 14 18.21 3.62 -52.47
C ALA A 14 17.98 4.25 -51.09
N LEU A 15 18.76 5.26 -50.73
CA LEU A 15 18.56 6.01 -49.47
C LEU A 15 17.23 6.79 -49.49
N GLY A 16 16.90 7.42 -50.60
CA GLY A 16 15.63 8.14 -50.78
C GLY A 16 14.42 7.22 -50.68
N THR A 17 14.45 6.04 -51.32
CA THR A 17 13.38 5.04 -51.21
C THR A 17 13.25 4.48 -49.83
N PHE A 18 14.36 4.24 -49.13
CA PHE A 18 14.35 3.79 -47.72
C PHE A 18 13.73 4.85 -46.79
N VAL A 19 14.11 6.13 -46.93
CA VAL A 19 13.52 7.21 -46.12
C VAL A 19 12.02 7.35 -46.38
N VAL A 20 11.59 7.28 -47.65
CA VAL A 20 10.17 7.33 -48.03
C VAL A 20 9.42 6.14 -47.42
N ALA A 21 9.98 4.94 -47.49
CA ALA A 21 9.37 3.76 -46.87
C ALA A 21 9.24 3.90 -45.34
N LEU A 22 10.24 4.45 -44.65
CA LEU A 22 10.17 4.74 -43.22
C LEU A 22 9.09 5.78 -42.89
N LEU A 23 8.98 6.86 -43.71
CA LEU A 23 7.96 7.88 -43.53
C LEU A 23 6.55 7.32 -43.75
N LEU A 24 6.35 6.51 -44.79
CA LEU A 24 5.07 5.85 -45.07
C LEU A 24 4.68 4.89 -43.92
N ARG A 25 5.66 4.12 -43.43
CA ARG A 25 5.45 3.26 -42.26
C ARG A 25 5.06 4.10 -41.04
N TRP A 26 5.78 5.16 -40.74
CA TRP A 26 5.46 6.06 -39.63
C TRP A 26 4.06 6.69 -39.76
N LEU A 27 3.69 7.16 -40.98
CA LEU A 27 2.35 7.68 -41.25
C LEU A 27 1.26 6.64 -41.07
N TRP A 28 1.52 5.39 -41.51
CA TRP A 28 0.61 4.28 -41.30
C TRP A 28 0.44 3.96 -39.80
N ASP A 29 1.54 3.85 -39.05
CA ASP A 29 1.50 3.61 -37.61
C ASP A 29 0.77 4.75 -36.86
N ALA A 30 1.00 6.00 -37.27
CA ALA A 30 0.30 7.17 -36.76
C ALA A 30 -1.21 7.10 -37.03
N LEU A 31 -1.61 6.78 -38.29
CA LEU A 31 -3.02 6.63 -38.67
C LEU A 31 -3.70 5.52 -37.86
N VAL A 32 -3.05 4.36 -37.68
CA VAL A 32 -3.54 3.25 -36.85
C VAL A 32 -3.66 3.67 -35.40
N ALA A 33 -2.69 4.42 -34.87
CA ALA A 33 -2.75 4.94 -33.52
C ALA A 33 -3.93 5.91 -33.31
N VAL A 34 -4.14 6.84 -34.25
CA VAL A 34 -5.25 7.80 -34.20
C VAL A 34 -6.61 7.09 -34.29
N THR A 35 -6.76 6.12 -35.19
CA THR A 35 -8.01 5.38 -35.35
C THR A 35 -8.33 4.54 -34.11
N ARG A 36 -7.33 3.89 -33.53
CA ARG A 36 -7.47 3.16 -32.25
C ARG A 36 -7.84 4.11 -31.11
N PHE A 37 -7.17 5.25 -31.01
CA PHE A 37 -7.47 6.24 -29.98
C PHE A 37 -8.90 6.79 -30.11
N ARG A 38 -9.35 7.08 -31.35
CA ARG A 38 -10.76 7.48 -31.59
C ARG A 38 -11.75 6.40 -31.17
N ALA A 39 -11.49 5.13 -31.50
CA ALA A 39 -12.34 4.01 -31.06
C ALA A 39 -12.37 3.90 -29.53
N THR A 40 -11.23 4.06 -28.87
CA THR A 40 -11.14 4.12 -27.40
C THR A 40 -11.97 5.27 -26.83
N CYS A 41 -11.85 6.48 -27.40
CA CYS A 41 -12.63 7.64 -26.97
C CYS A 41 -14.14 7.43 -27.11
N LEU A 42 -14.61 6.78 -28.18
CA LEU A 42 -16.04 6.46 -28.37
C LEU A 42 -16.58 5.55 -27.26
N GLN A 43 -15.79 4.58 -26.78
CA GLN A 43 -16.19 3.75 -25.65
C GLN A 43 -16.12 4.53 -24.32
N LEU A 44 -15.09 5.35 -24.15
CA LEU A 44 -14.90 6.16 -22.94
C LEU A 44 -15.95 7.24 -22.75
N ASN A 45 -16.51 7.78 -23.85
CA ASN A 45 -17.60 8.77 -23.82
C ASN A 45 -18.89 8.22 -23.19
N LYS A 46 -19.02 6.91 -22.99
CA LYS A 46 -20.11 6.30 -22.24
C LYS A 46 -19.96 6.46 -20.72
N PHE A 47 -18.81 6.91 -20.25
CA PHE A 47 -18.57 7.22 -18.84
C PHE A 47 -18.79 8.72 -18.60
N PRO A 48 -19.35 9.11 -17.45
CA PRO A 48 -19.54 10.51 -17.12
C PRO A 48 -18.18 11.21 -17.00
N ILE A 49 -18.11 12.44 -17.47
CA ILE A 49 -16.89 13.28 -17.45
C ILE A 49 -17.19 14.47 -16.55
N PRO A 50 -16.47 14.66 -15.43
CA PRO A 50 -16.53 15.88 -14.65
C PRO A 50 -16.15 17.12 -15.46
N PRO A 51 -16.57 18.33 -15.06
CA PRO A 51 -16.16 19.56 -15.72
C PRO A 51 -14.63 19.67 -15.79
N TRP A 52 -14.10 20.04 -16.96
CA TRP A 52 -12.68 20.25 -17.15
C TRP A 52 -12.19 21.46 -16.34
N ARG A 53 -11.08 21.28 -15.63
CA ARG A 53 -10.44 22.41 -14.96
C ARG A 53 -9.81 23.39 -15.96
N ASN A 54 -9.26 22.83 -17.02
CA ASN A 54 -8.56 23.60 -18.06
C ASN A 54 -8.75 22.90 -19.42
N TRP A 55 -9.00 23.68 -20.47
CA TRP A 55 -9.23 23.15 -21.83
C TRP A 55 -8.00 22.43 -22.41
N LEU A 56 -6.77 22.83 -22.00
CA LEU A 56 -5.51 22.24 -22.49
C LEU A 56 -5.03 21.10 -21.58
N LEU A 57 -5.17 21.26 -20.26
CA LEU A 57 -4.63 20.33 -19.26
C LEU A 57 -5.69 19.37 -18.71
N GLY A 58 -6.93 19.45 -19.17
CA GLY A 58 -8.03 18.61 -18.72
C GLY A 58 -8.28 18.75 -17.22
N HIS A 59 -8.16 17.63 -16.49
CA HIS A 59 -8.33 17.54 -15.04
C HIS A 59 -6.99 17.56 -14.28
N THR A 60 -5.87 17.81 -14.96
CA THR A 60 -4.55 17.85 -14.31
C THR A 60 -4.53 18.88 -13.18
N GLY A 61 -3.97 18.50 -12.04
CA GLY A 61 -3.94 19.33 -10.82
C GLY A 61 -5.20 19.28 -9.96
N MET A 62 -6.21 18.47 -10.33
CA MET A 62 -7.27 18.05 -9.42
C MET A 62 -6.84 16.83 -8.59
N GLY A 63 -7.48 16.61 -7.44
CA GLY A 63 -7.18 15.45 -6.57
C GLY A 63 -5.77 15.50 -6.00
N GLN A 64 -5.37 16.68 -5.50
CA GLN A 64 -4.08 16.87 -4.84
C GLN A 64 -3.97 16.00 -3.59
N SER A 65 -2.73 15.78 -3.13
CA SER A 65 -2.41 15.02 -1.92
C SER A 65 -2.64 15.86 -0.65
N THR A 66 -3.86 16.35 -0.47
CA THR A 66 -4.29 17.21 0.64
C THR A 66 -5.68 16.82 1.12
N GLU A 67 -6.12 17.35 2.24
CA GLU A 67 -7.48 17.19 2.77
C GLU A 67 -8.54 17.63 1.74
N GLU A 68 -8.31 18.77 1.07
CA GLU A 68 -9.21 19.30 0.04
C GLU A 68 -9.28 18.35 -1.17
N GLY A 69 -8.16 17.69 -1.47
CA GLY A 69 -8.12 16.66 -2.53
C GLY A 69 -8.99 15.46 -2.20
N LEU A 70 -9.05 15.01 -0.95
CA LEU A 70 -9.97 13.97 -0.49
C LEU A 70 -11.43 14.44 -0.55
N GLN A 71 -11.72 15.65 -0.09
CA GLN A 71 -13.07 16.24 -0.17
C GLN A 71 -13.55 16.37 -1.63
N GLN A 72 -12.63 16.63 -2.57
CA GLN A 72 -12.96 16.55 -4.00
C GLN A 72 -13.34 15.13 -4.44
N VAL A 73 -12.67 14.10 -3.90
CA VAL A 73 -13.06 12.71 -4.17
C VAL A 73 -14.45 12.44 -3.63
N ASP A 74 -14.80 12.90 -2.42
CA ASP A 74 -16.13 12.75 -1.83
C ASP A 74 -17.20 13.41 -2.71
N THR A 75 -16.92 14.63 -3.20
CA THR A 75 -17.79 15.34 -4.15
C THR A 75 -17.98 14.56 -5.46
N LEU A 76 -16.89 14.01 -6.00
CA LEU A 76 -16.94 13.19 -7.22
C LEU A 76 -17.75 11.91 -7.02
N VAL A 77 -17.55 11.24 -5.89
CA VAL A 77 -18.30 10.02 -5.54
C VAL A 77 -19.78 10.32 -5.36
N ALA A 78 -20.12 11.46 -4.72
CA ALA A 78 -21.49 11.89 -4.56
C ALA A 78 -22.19 12.14 -5.90
N GLN A 79 -21.49 12.68 -6.91
CA GLN A 79 -22.03 12.97 -8.24
C GLN A 79 -21.98 11.78 -9.20
N TYR A 80 -20.90 10.98 -9.13
CA TYR A 80 -20.58 9.91 -10.09
C TYR A 80 -20.41 8.57 -9.39
N ARG A 81 -21.48 8.05 -8.77
CA ARG A 81 -21.50 6.87 -7.88
C ARG A 81 -20.72 5.64 -8.37
N HIS A 82 -20.71 5.39 -9.67
CA HIS A 82 -20.03 4.23 -10.27
C HIS A 82 -18.60 4.50 -10.74
N GLY A 83 -18.28 5.75 -11.01
CA GLY A 83 -16.99 6.18 -11.53
C GLY A 83 -17.14 7.26 -12.60
N CYS A 84 -16.02 7.89 -12.94
CA CYS A 84 -15.96 8.95 -13.93
C CYS A 84 -14.66 8.88 -14.75
N LEU A 85 -14.68 9.49 -15.93
CA LEU A 85 -13.52 9.61 -16.80
C LEU A 85 -12.78 10.91 -16.51
N TRP A 86 -11.50 10.81 -16.23
CA TRP A 86 -10.58 11.93 -16.15
C TRP A 86 -9.65 11.96 -17.36
N TRP A 87 -9.38 13.16 -17.84
CA TRP A 87 -8.33 13.42 -18.81
C TRP A 87 -7.15 14.06 -18.06
N GLY A 88 -6.09 13.30 -17.83
CA GLY A 88 -4.87 13.81 -17.20
C GLY A 88 -4.17 14.82 -18.14
N LEU A 89 -4.04 14.43 -19.41
CA LEU A 89 -3.71 15.24 -20.58
C LEU A 89 -4.71 14.87 -21.67
N PRO A 90 -4.86 15.65 -22.76
CA PRO A 90 -5.83 15.34 -23.82
C PRO A 90 -5.73 13.93 -24.41
N TRP A 91 -4.59 13.27 -24.23
CA TRP A 91 -4.32 11.91 -24.75
C TRP A 91 -4.18 10.86 -23.65
N LEU A 92 -4.32 11.21 -22.35
CA LEU A 92 -4.17 10.29 -21.22
C LEU A 92 -5.49 10.16 -20.46
N PRO A 93 -6.40 9.27 -20.91
CA PRO A 93 -7.63 8.98 -20.16
C PRO A 93 -7.33 8.11 -18.94
N VAL A 94 -7.95 8.45 -17.82
CA VAL A 94 -7.93 7.69 -16.58
C VAL A 94 -9.36 7.48 -16.10
N LEU A 95 -9.80 6.24 -16.01
CA LEU A 95 -11.08 5.89 -15.40
C LEU A 95 -10.92 5.81 -13.89
N ARG A 96 -11.63 6.66 -13.16
CA ARG A 96 -11.76 6.60 -11.70
C ARG A 96 -12.99 5.80 -11.34
N LEU A 97 -12.84 4.76 -10.54
CA LEU A 97 -13.88 3.80 -10.22
C LEU A 97 -14.13 3.76 -8.71
N PHE A 98 -15.42 3.78 -8.30
CA PHE A 98 -15.84 3.96 -6.90
C PHE A 98 -16.93 2.95 -6.47
N HIS A 99 -17.29 1.96 -7.30
CA HIS A 99 -18.40 1.08 -7.02
C HIS A 99 -18.10 -0.38 -7.41
N PRO A 100 -18.56 -1.38 -6.65
CA PRO A 100 -18.33 -2.79 -6.94
C PRO A 100 -18.69 -3.23 -8.36
N SER A 101 -19.75 -2.68 -8.95
CA SER A 101 -20.16 -3.01 -10.33
C SER A 101 -19.12 -2.71 -11.39
N THR A 102 -18.26 -1.70 -11.14
CA THR A 102 -17.17 -1.29 -12.03
C THR A 102 -15.80 -1.78 -11.57
N LEU A 103 -15.63 -2.00 -10.25
CA LEU A 103 -14.38 -2.47 -9.66
C LEU A 103 -14.19 -3.99 -9.79
N GLN A 104 -15.25 -4.77 -9.54
CA GLN A 104 -15.16 -6.23 -9.49
C GLN A 104 -14.57 -6.86 -10.75
N PRO A 105 -14.94 -6.45 -11.98
CA PRO A 105 -14.34 -7.02 -13.19
C PRO A 105 -12.84 -6.84 -13.27
N LEU A 106 -12.32 -5.69 -12.80
CA LEU A 106 -10.88 -5.40 -12.76
C LEU A 106 -10.16 -6.12 -11.62
N LEU A 107 -10.77 -6.17 -10.44
CA LEU A 107 -10.19 -6.84 -9.27
C LEU A 107 -10.11 -8.36 -9.48
N SER A 108 -11.11 -8.94 -10.17
CA SER A 108 -11.16 -10.37 -10.48
C SER A 108 -10.34 -10.75 -11.70
N ALA A 109 -9.95 -9.79 -12.55
CA ALA A 109 -9.15 -10.03 -13.73
C ALA A 109 -7.80 -10.64 -13.36
N SER A 110 -7.28 -11.50 -14.24
CA SER A 110 -5.93 -12.04 -14.05
C SER A 110 -4.89 -10.90 -14.03
N ALA A 111 -3.78 -11.14 -13.36
CA ALA A 111 -2.67 -10.18 -13.34
C ALA A 111 -2.06 -9.91 -14.73
N PHE A 112 -2.36 -10.75 -15.71
CA PHE A 112 -1.96 -10.58 -17.11
C PHE A 112 -2.89 -9.64 -17.87
N VAL A 113 -4.18 -9.67 -17.56
CA VAL A 113 -5.22 -8.84 -18.19
C VAL A 113 -5.26 -7.43 -17.59
N ALA A 114 -5.10 -7.33 -16.27
CA ALA A 114 -5.08 -6.05 -15.56
C ALA A 114 -3.78 -5.84 -14.75
N PRO A 115 -2.62 -5.72 -15.41
CA PRO A 115 -1.34 -5.45 -14.74
C PRO A 115 -1.32 -4.06 -14.08
N LYS A 116 -0.35 -3.82 -13.22
CA LYS A 116 -0.05 -2.49 -12.69
C LYS A 116 0.28 -1.52 -13.82
N ASP A 117 -0.19 -0.28 -13.74
CA ASP A 117 0.19 0.73 -14.73
C ASP A 117 1.67 1.12 -14.59
N LYS A 118 2.29 1.47 -15.72
CA LYS A 118 3.72 1.77 -15.75
C LYS A 118 4.05 3.23 -15.48
N ILE A 119 3.05 4.11 -15.40
CA ILE A 119 3.29 5.54 -15.19
C ILE A 119 3.53 5.78 -13.71
N PHE A 120 2.50 5.55 -12.88
CA PHE A 120 2.62 5.77 -11.43
C PHE A 120 3.61 4.79 -10.78
N TYR A 121 3.44 3.49 -11.02
CA TYR A 121 4.33 2.47 -10.44
C TYR A 121 5.76 2.55 -10.99
N GLY A 122 5.97 3.14 -12.16
CA GLY A 122 7.29 3.41 -12.70
C GLY A 122 8.12 4.39 -11.88
N PHE A 123 7.48 5.30 -11.13
CA PHE A 123 8.18 6.21 -10.22
C PHE A 123 8.74 5.50 -8.99
N LEU A 124 8.13 4.39 -8.59
CA LEU A 124 8.59 3.55 -7.48
C LEU A 124 9.72 2.60 -7.88
N LYS A 125 9.86 2.28 -9.17
CA LYS A 125 10.80 1.25 -9.65
C LYS A 125 12.26 1.46 -9.22
N PRO A 126 12.84 2.69 -9.23
CA PRO A 126 14.21 2.88 -8.77
C PRO A 126 14.41 2.63 -7.27
N TRP A 127 13.34 2.65 -6.49
CA TRP A 127 13.33 2.35 -5.06
C TRP A 127 13.03 0.87 -4.79
N LEU A 128 11.91 0.34 -5.30
CA LEU A 128 11.38 -0.99 -4.93
C LEU A 128 11.78 -2.11 -5.92
N GLY A 129 12.55 -1.78 -6.97
CA GLY A 129 12.88 -2.78 -7.99
C GLY A 129 11.65 -3.37 -8.68
N GLU A 130 11.74 -4.62 -9.10
CA GLU A 130 10.63 -5.40 -9.68
C GLU A 130 10.17 -6.53 -8.74
N GLY A 131 10.02 -6.21 -7.44
CA GLY A 131 9.43 -7.09 -6.45
C GLY A 131 7.92 -7.31 -6.65
N LEU A 132 7.28 -7.98 -5.70
CA LEU A 132 5.88 -8.42 -5.78
C LEU A 132 4.89 -7.27 -6.04
N LEU A 133 5.16 -6.06 -5.55
CA LEU A 133 4.31 -4.90 -5.79
C LEU A 133 4.30 -4.48 -7.26
N LEU A 134 5.48 -4.36 -7.88
CA LEU A 134 5.65 -3.73 -9.20
C LEU A 134 5.72 -4.72 -10.35
N SER A 135 6.20 -5.93 -10.13
CA SER A 135 6.31 -6.94 -11.17
C SER A 135 4.97 -7.32 -11.78
N ASN A 136 4.98 -7.80 -13.01
CA ASN A 136 3.81 -8.22 -13.78
C ASN A 136 4.07 -9.57 -14.47
N GLY A 137 3.00 -10.16 -15.01
CA GLY A 137 3.08 -11.38 -15.81
C GLY A 137 3.67 -12.56 -15.04
N GLN A 138 4.51 -13.36 -15.71
CA GLN A 138 5.11 -14.58 -15.17
C GLN A 138 6.03 -14.31 -13.95
N ARG A 139 6.80 -13.20 -13.97
CA ARG A 139 7.66 -12.83 -12.83
C ARG A 139 6.81 -12.64 -11.57
N TRP A 140 5.73 -11.88 -11.65
CA TRP A 140 4.81 -11.71 -10.52
C TRP A 140 4.19 -13.03 -10.06
N ALA A 141 3.73 -13.87 -10.99
CA ALA A 141 3.10 -15.15 -10.66
C ALA A 141 4.08 -16.10 -9.94
N ARG A 142 5.34 -16.12 -10.41
CA ARG A 142 6.42 -16.88 -9.77
C ARG A 142 6.69 -16.38 -8.36
N HIS A 143 6.93 -15.09 -8.17
CA HIS A 143 7.21 -14.48 -6.86
C HIS A 143 6.04 -14.68 -5.90
N ARG A 144 4.81 -14.41 -6.33
CA ARG A 144 3.61 -14.61 -5.50
C ARG A 144 3.50 -16.03 -4.98
N ARG A 145 3.73 -17.04 -5.83
CA ARG A 145 3.67 -18.45 -5.45
C ARG A 145 4.77 -18.82 -4.46
N LEU A 146 6.00 -18.38 -4.68
CA LEU A 146 7.13 -18.66 -3.80
C LEU A 146 6.97 -18.05 -2.41
N LEU A 147 6.38 -16.84 -2.32
CA LEU A 147 6.32 -16.08 -1.08
C LEU A 147 5.03 -16.32 -0.26
N THR A 148 3.95 -16.82 -0.90
CA THR A 148 2.67 -17.05 -0.20
C THR A 148 2.79 -17.96 1.05
N PRO A 149 3.60 -19.02 1.07
CA PRO A 149 3.72 -19.88 2.25
C PRO A 149 4.16 -19.16 3.53
N ALA A 150 4.98 -18.09 3.43
CA ALA A 150 5.42 -17.31 4.59
C ALA A 150 4.29 -16.59 5.34
N PHE A 151 3.10 -16.49 4.73
CA PHE A 151 1.94 -15.77 5.30
C PHE A 151 0.79 -16.73 5.68
N HIS A 152 1.06 -18.03 5.75
CA HIS A 152 0.09 -19.01 6.24
C HIS A 152 -0.06 -18.92 7.76
N GLY A 153 -1.24 -19.33 8.27
CA GLY A 153 -1.58 -19.23 9.68
C GLY A 153 -0.57 -19.87 10.64
N ASP A 154 0.00 -21.01 10.26
CA ASP A 154 1.00 -21.72 11.07
C ASP A 154 2.30 -20.93 11.25
N VAL A 155 2.71 -20.16 10.24
CA VAL A 155 3.85 -19.23 10.34
C VAL A 155 3.48 -18.05 11.22
N LEU A 156 2.31 -17.45 10.97
CA LEU A 156 1.84 -16.25 11.68
C LEU A 156 1.65 -16.50 13.17
N ARG A 157 1.25 -17.72 13.56
CA ARG A 157 1.15 -18.12 14.97
C ARG A 157 2.47 -17.89 15.73
N ASN A 158 3.60 -18.18 15.10
CA ASN A 158 4.92 -18.02 15.73
C ASN A 158 5.29 -16.55 15.97
N TYR A 159 4.64 -15.61 15.26
CA TYR A 159 4.93 -14.18 15.38
C TYR A 159 4.22 -13.49 16.54
N LEU A 160 3.23 -14.14 17.16
CA LEU A 160 2.45 -13.53 18.25
C LEU A 160 3.33 -13.08 19.43
N GLY A 161 4.31 -13.92 19.82
CA GLY A 161 5.26 -13.58 20.88
C GLY A 161 6.04 -12.30 20.56
N ILE A 162 6.42 -12.11 19.28
CA ILE A 162 7.13 -10.91 18.82
C ILE A 162 6.18 -9.69 18.86
N PHE A 163 4.93 -9.82 18.39
CA PHE A 163 3.94 -8.73 18.48
C PHE A 163 3.72 -8.28 19.93
N ASN A 164 3.52 -9.22 20.84
CA ASN A 164 3.38 -8.93 22.27
C ASN A 164 4.62 -8.21 22.82
N GLN A 165 5.82 -8.73 22.55
CA GLN A 165 7.08 -8.16 23.06
C GLN A 165 7.32 -6.75 22.51
N SER A 166 7.22 -6.55 21.21
CA SER A 166 7.45 -5.24 20.58
C SER A 166 6.41 -4.21 21.03
N THR A 167 5.15 -4.64 21.22
CA THR A 167 4.10 -3.76 21.77
C THR A 167 4.42 -3.37 23.20
N ARG A 168 4.89 -4.28 24.05
CA ARG A 168 5.29 -3.94 25.43
C ARG A 168 6.40 -2.90 25.48
N VAL A 169 7.37 -2.97 24.56
CA VAL A 169 8.43 -1.92 24.45
C VAL A 169 7.82 -0.54 24.18
N LEU A 170 6.87 -0.46 23.25
CA LEU A 170 6.15 0.79 22.98
C LEU A 170 5.40 1.30 24.21
N LEU A 171 4.62 0.43 24.85
CA LEU A 171 3.78 0.79 25.99
C LEU A 171 4.61 1.18 27.22
N ALA A 172 5.78 0.56 27.42
CA ALA A 172 6.73 0.96 28.47
C ALA A 172 7.25 2.38 28.25
N LYS A 173 7.55 2.77 27.01
CA LYS A 173 7.94 4.16 26.67
C LYS A 173 6.83 5.17 26.93
N TRP A 174 5.60 4.83 26.55
CA TRP A 174 4.44 5.68 26.81
C TRP A 174 4.16 5.79 28.30
N GLY A 175 4.32 4.69 29.06
CA GLY A 175 4.23 4.69 30.52
C GLY A 175 5.29 5.57 31.16
N SER A 176 6.54 5.47 30.71
CA SER A 176 7.63 6.32 31.20
C SER A 176 7.38 7.81 30.90
N ALA A 177 6.84 8.14 29.74
CA ALA A 177 6.45 9.50 29.39
C ALA A 177 5.33 10.02 30.30
N ALA A 178 4.32 9.21 30.60
CA ALA A 178 3.24 9.55 31.53
C ALA A 178 3.77 9.76 32.96
N VAL A 179 4.67 8.90 33.44
CA VAL A 179 5.31 9.07 34.76
C VAL A 179 6.12 10.37 34.80
N ALA A 180 6.90 10.66 33.76
CA ALA A 180 7.66 11.92 33.65
C ALA A 180 6.75 13.18 33.63
N ALA A 181 5.52 13.03 33.12
CA ALA A 181 4.49 14.09 33.15
C ALA A 181 3.70 14.14 34.48
N GLY A 182 4.12 13.42 35.52
CA GLY A 182 3.48 13.43 36.84
C GLY A 182 2.38 12.36 37.02
N GLY A 183 2.34 11.34 36.16
CA GLY A 183 1.40 10.22 36.25
C GLY A 183 0.00 10.48 35.67
N GLY A 184 -0.23 11.66 35.12
CA GLY A 184 -1.48 12.05 34.46
C GLY A 184 -1.46 11.80 32.94
N PRO A 185 -2.48 12.29 32.23
CA PRO A 185 -2.53 12.23 30.76
C PRO A 185 -1.32 12.91 30.14
N VAL A 186 -0.70 12.26 29.16
CA VAL A 186 0.42 12.79 28.39
C VAL A 186 0.03 12.92 26.91
N GLU A 187 0.36 14.06 26.31
CA GLU A 187 0.14 14.28 24.88
C GLU A 187 1.32 13.70 24.09
N LEU A 188 1.03 12.80 23.16
CA LEU A 188 2.02 12.15 22.32
C LEU A 188 1.59 12.13 20.84
N GLU A 189 2.56 12.37 19.97
CA GLU A 189 2.42 12.03 18.55
C GLU A 189 2.54 10.51 18.42
N VAL A 190 1.53 9.85 17.82
CA VAL A 190 1.44 8.38 17.85
C VAL A 190 1.93 7.68 16.57
N LEU A 191 1.98 8.37 15.43
CA LEU A 191 2.33 7.74 14.14
C LEU A 191 3.79 7.30 14.11
N GLN A 192 4.72 8.15 14.54
CA GLN A 192 6.15 7.83 14.52
C GLN A 192 6.49 6.64 15.44
N PRO A 193 6.07 6.60 16.71
CA PRO A 193 6.27 5.42 17.56
C PRO A 193 5.64 4.15 17.00
N LEU A 194 4.46 4.23 16.40
CA LEU A 194 3.81 3.10 15.75
C LEU A 194 4.58 2.64 14.50
N SER A 195 5.16 3.56 13.74
CA SER A 195 6.03 3.20 12.60
C SER A 195 7.30 2.47 13.04
N LEU A 196 7.86 2.86 14.19
CA LEU A 196 8.99 2.15 14.80
C LEU A 196 8.59 0.76 15.33
N LEU A 197 7.42 0.65 15.95
CA LEU A 197 6.86 -0.63 16.40
C LEU A 197 6.68 -1.60 15.22
N THR A 198 5.97 -1.18 14.18
CA THR A 198 5.66 -2.04 13.04
C THR A 198 6.90 -2.38 12.21
N LEU A 199 7.90 -1.50 12.16
CA LEU A 199 9.21 -1.81 11.59
C LEU A 199 9.97 -2.84 12.43
N ASP A 200 9.95 -2.72 13.77
CA ASP A 200 10.57 -3.65 14.69
C ASP A 200 9.98 -5.06 14.56
N THR A 201 8.64 -5.17 14.59
CA THR A 201 7.94 -6.44 14.38
C THR A 201 8.22 -7.06 13.02
N LEU A 202 8.21 -6.23 11.96
CA LEU A 202 8.50 -6.71 10.61
C LEU A 202 9.92 -7.28 10.49
N GLN A 203 10.92 -6.59 11.04
CA GLN A 203 12.31 -7.05 11.01
C GLN A 203 12.47 -8.38 11.75
N LYS A 204 11.87 -8.51 12.92
CA LYS A 204 11.95 -9.74 13.71
C LYS A 204 11.17 -10.90 13.10
N CYS A 205 9.94 -10.66 12.63
CA CYS A 205 9.06 -11.70 12.09
C CYS A 205 9.46 -12.14 10.68
N ILE A 206 9.66 -11.18 9.79
CA ILE A 206 9.79 -11.43 8.35
C ILE A 206 11.25 -11.63 7.94
N PHE A 207 12.18 -10.90 8.59
CA PHE A 207 13.59 -10.91 8.24
C PHE A 207 14.48 -11.63 9.26
N SER A 208 13.91 -12.20 10.34
CA SER A 208 14.65 -12.84 11.44
C SER A 208 15.81 -11.97 11.93
N HIS A 209 15.61 -10.66 11.96
CA HIS A 209 16.62 -9.68 12.34
C HIS A 209 16.25 -9.05 13.68
N GLU A 210 17.12 -9.26 14.70
CA GLU A 210 16.98 -8.59 15.98
C GLU A 210 17.14 -7.08 15.81
N SER A 211 16.06 -6.38 16.02
CA SER A 211 15.94 -4.95 15.81
C SER A 211 15.87 -4.23 17.15
N HIS A 212 16.52 -3.06 17.20
CA HIS A 212 16.40 -2.10 18.31
C HIS A 212 15.92 -0.74 17.80
N CYS A 213 15.19 -0.73 16.67
CA CYS A 213 14.79 0.52 16.02
C CYS A 213 13.79 1.33 16.86
N GLN A 214 13.07 0.70 17.78
CA GLN A 214 12.24 1.43 18.72
C GLN A 214 13.07 2.25 19.74
N GLU A 215 14.30 1.85 20.02
CA GLU A 215 15.16 2.50 21.04
C GLU A 215 16.06 3.58 20.46
N ARG A 216 16.25 3.59 19.15
CA ARG A 216 17.17 4.50 18.45
C ARG A 216 16.48 5.19 17.26
N PRO A 217 16.83 6.44 16.93
CA PRO A 217 16.35 7.09 15.73
C PRO A 217 16.65 6.22 14.49
N SER A 218 15.67 6.09 13.60
CA SER A 218 15.82 5.31 12.38
C SER A 218 15.93 6.23 11.17
N GLU A 219 17.12 6.30 10.56
CA GLU A 219 17.35 6.99 9.28
C GLU A 219 16.51 6.35 8.15
N TYR A 220 16.26 5.05 8.26
CA TYR A 220 15.41 4.32 7.33
C TYR A 220 14.00 4.92 7.26
N ILE A 221 13.35 5.15 8.41
CA ILE A 221 11.99 5.73 8.44
C ILE A 221 11.98 7.12 7.83
N GLN A 222 12.97 7.96 8.14
CA GLN A 222 13.06 9.29 7.54
C GLN A 222 13.22 9.21 6.01
N ALA A 223 14.03 8.28 5.52
CA ALA A 223 14.20 8.06 4.08
C ALA A 223 12.91 7.58 3.40
N ILE A 224 12.13 6.69 4.05
CA ILE A 224 10.82 6.24 3.55
C ILE A 224 9.81 7.39 3.44
N LEU A 225 9.74 8.24 4.46
CA LEU A 225 8.86 9.42 4.44
C LEU A 225 9.23 10.37 3.29
N GLU A 226 10.53 10.61 3.11
CA GLU A 226 11.02 11.45 2.01
C GLU A 226 10.72 10.84 0.64
N LEU A 227 10.97 9.54 0.45
CA LEU A 227 10.67 8.83 -0.80
C LEU A 227 9.17 8.89 -1.13
N SER A 228 8.31 8.63 -0.15
CA SER A 228 6.85 8.69 -0.32
C SER A 228 6.40 10.06 -0.81
N SER A 229 6.87 11.13 -0.17
CA SER A 229 6.54 12.50 -0.55
C SER A 229 7.06 12.87 -1.95
N LEU A 230 8.30 12.48 -2.28
CA LEU A 230 8.92 12.77 -3.57
C LEU A 230 8.25 12.05 -4.74
N VAL A 231 7.84 10.78 -4.54
CA VAL A 231 7.07 10.02 -5.56
C VAL A 231 5.75 10.70 -5.87
N VAL A 232 4.99 11.06 -4.83
CA VAL A 232 3.69 11.73 -5.00
C VAL A 232 3.87 13.11 -5.65
N ARG A 233 4.86 13.90 -5.20
CA ARG A 233 5.15 15.19 -5.81
C ARG A 233 5.47 15.07 -7.30
N ARG A 234 6.29 14.08 -7.69
CA ARG A 234 6.65 13.82 -9.08
C ARG A 234 5.43 13.51 -9.95
N GLN A 235 4.41 12.83 -9.40
CA GLN A 235 3.17 12.53 -10.12
C GLN A 235 2.49 13.81 -10.65
N PHE A 236 2.54 14.90 -9.86
CA PHE A 236 1.92 16.19 -10.22
C PHE A 236 2.84 17.12 -11.02
N GLN A 237 4.04 16.66 -11.41
CA GLN A 237 5.03 17.42 -12.15
C GLN A 237 5.34 16.73 -13.49
N PRO A 238 4.46 16.84 -14.53
CA PRO A 238 4.61 16.10 -15.80
C PRO A 238 5.95 16.31 -16.49
N LEU A 239 6.55 17.51 -16.38
CA LEU A 239 7.86 17.81 -16.94
C LEU A 239 9.00 16.98 -16.31
N LEU A 240 8.81 16.50 -15.08
CA LEU A 240 9.77 15.65 -14.35
C LEU A 240 9.45 14.15 -14.48
N HIS A 241 8.46 13.75 -15.27
CA HIS A 241 8.19 12.34 -15.53
C HIS A 241 9.35 11.62 -16.24
N PRO A 242 10.06 12.20 -17.24
CA PRO A 242 11.25 11.58 -17.80
C PRO A 242 12.34 11.46 -16.73
N TRP A 243 12.90 10.24 -16.57
CA TRP A 243 13.89 9.94 -15.52
C TRP A 243 15.13 10.84 -15.60
N TRP A 244 15.63 11.08 -16.80
CA TRP A 244 16.83 11.89 -17.00
C TRP A 244 16.63 13.36 -16.58
N LEU A 245 15.42 13.93 -16.75
CA LEU A 245 15.11 15.27 -16.23
C LEU A 245 14.97 15.27 -14.70
N TYR A 246 14.28 14.25 -14.18
CA TYR A 246 14.09 14.12 -12.73
C TYR A 246 15.43 13.99 -12.00
N SER A 247 16.34 13.15 -12.48
CA SER A 247 17.66 12.93 -11.84
C SER A 247 18.51 14.19 -11.75
N LEU A 248 18.33 15.16 -12.65
CA LEU A 248 19.01 16.46 -12.64
C LEU A 248 18.37 17.45 -11.65
N SER A 249 17.13 17.24 -11.23
CA SER A 249 16.43 18.13 -10.30
C SER A 249 16.92 18.00 -8.85
N SER A 250 16.58 18.97 -8.00
CA SER A 250 16.82 18.87 -6.56
C SER A 250 16.10 17.68 -5.93
N ASP A 251 14.85 17.46 -6.32
CA ASP A 251 14.02 16.35 -5.84
C ASP A 251 14.58 15.00 -6.28
N GLY A 252 15.10 14.90 -7.52
CA GLY A 252 15.74 13.67 -8.01
C GLY A 252 17.01 13.31 -7.27
N ARG A 253 17.83 14.32 -6.89
CA ARG A 253 19.04 14.09 -6.06
C ARG A 253 18.70 13.68 -4.63
N ARG A 254 17.63 14.25 -4.05
CA ARG A 254 17.10 13.84 -2.73
C ARG A 254 16.59 12.41 -2.78
N PHE A 255 15.80 12.09 -3.81
CA PHE A 255 15.28 10.75 -4.06
C PHE A 255 16.41 9.71 -4.16
N ALA A 256 17.47 10.00 -4.92
CA ALA A 256 18.60 9.08 -5.07
C ALA A 256 19.33 8.83 -3.73
N ARG A 257 19.50 9.87 -2.89
CA ARG A 257 20.11 9.71 -1.55
C ARG A 257 19.23 8.86 -0.63
N ALA A 258 17.93 9.13 -0.59
CA ALA A 258 17.00 8.36 0.22
C ALA A 258 16.92 6.89 -0.25
N CYS A 259 16.92 6.61 -1.57
CA CYS A 259 17.04 5.25 -2.10
C CYS A 259 18.35 4.57 -1.62
N ALA A 260 19.47 5.25 -1.67
CA ALA A 260 20.75 4.68 -1.22
C ALA A 260 20.70 4.29 0.28
N THR A 261 20.08 5.11 1.14
CA THR A 261 19.89 4.79 2.57
C THR A 261 19.02 3.56 2.75
N VAL A 262 17.90 3.47 2.04
CA VAL A 262 16.98 2.33 2.15
C VAL A 262 17.62 1.05 1.63
N HIS A 263 18.26 1.08 0.45
CA HIS A 263 18.92 -0.09 -0.13
C HIS A 263 20.09 -0.59 0.73
N ALA A 264 20.86 0.32 1.32
CA ALA A 264 21.95 -0.05 2.22
C ALA A 264 21.42 -0.77 3.47
N PHE A 265 20.30 -0.29 4.02
CA PHE A 265 19.66 -0.91 5.18
C PHE A 265 19.12 -2.31 4.87
N THR A 266 18.35 -2.46 3.79
CA THR A 266 17.79 -3.77 3.40
C THR A 266 18.89 -4.76 2.98
N ALA A 267 19.92 -4.30 2.30
CA ALA A 267 21.07 -5.14 1.94
C ALA A 267 21.82 -5.67 3.17
N ASP A 268 21.99 -4.84 4.21
CA ASP A 268 22.61 -5.26 5.47
C ASP A 268 21.80 -6.38 6.16
N VAL A 269 20.47 -6.21 6.23
CA VAL A 269 19.57 -7.21 6.81
C VAL A 269 19.65 -8.55 6.07
N VAL A 270 19.57 -8.52 4.74
CA VAL A 270 19.69 -9.72 3.89
C VAL A 270 21.06 -10.39 4.05
N GLN A 271 22.13 -9.59 4.06
CA GLN A 271 23.50 -10.12 4.16
C GLN A 271 23.76 -10.77 5.52
N ARG A 272 23.26 -10.20 6.62
CA ARG A 272 23.37 -10.81 7.95
C ARG A 272 22.68 -12.16 7.99
N ARG A 273 21.46 -12.29 7.39
CA ARG A 273 20.78 -13.58 7.34
C ARG A 273 21.53 -14.59 6.50
N ARG A 274 22.08 -14.22 5.34
CA ARG A 274 22.93 -15.11 4.53
C ARG A 274 24.13 -15.62 5.31
N GLN A 275 24.81 -14.75 6.07
CA GLN A 275 25.95 -15.15 6.90
C GLN A 275 25.52 -16.11 8.00
N ALA A 276 24.41 -15.85 8.69
CA ALA A 276 23.89 -16.75 9.71
C ALA A 276 23.57 -18.14 9.15
N LEU A 277 22.90 -18.20 7.98
CA LEU A 277 22.59 -19.47 7.29
C LEU A 277 23.87 -20.21 6.85
N ALA A 278 24.88 -19.49 6.36
CA ALA A 278 26.16 -20.10 5.96
C ALA A 278 26.91 -20.69 7.15
N CYS A 279 26.89 -20.02 8.31
CA CYS A 279 27.51 -20.52 9.55
C CYS A 279 26.82 -21.78 10.10
N LEU A 280 25.51 -21.88 9.96
CA LEU A 280 24.75 -23.05 10.43
C LEU A 280 24.91 -24.28 9.54
N GLY A 281 25.32 -24.10 8.28
CA GLY A 281 25.36 -25.13 7.25
C GLY A 281 23.95 -25.43 6.69
N HIS A 282 23.85 -25.44 5.36
CA HIS A 282 22.55 -25.56 4.67
C HIS A 282 21.78 -26.82 5.05
N GLN A 283 22.47 -27.96 5.15
CA GLN A 283 21.83 -29.25 5.48
C GLN A 283 21.43 -29.30 6.96
N ALA A 284 22.29 -28.87 7.86
CA ALA A 284 21.99 -28.85 9.30
C ALA A 284 20.83 -27.89 9.62
N TRP A 285 20.70 -26.79 8.86
CA TRP A 285 19.57 -25.88 8.98
C TRP A 285 18.26 -26.53 8.51
N LEU A 286 18.27 -27.19 7.34
CA LEU A 286 17.12 -27.93 6.82
C LEU A 286 16.70 -29.04 7.78
N ASP A 287 17.63 -29.84 8.30
CA ASP A 287 17.36 -30.94 9.22
C ASP A 287 16.80 -30.46 10.57
N GLY A 288 17.28 -29.31 11.07
CA GLY A 288 16.78 -28.68 12.30
C GLY A 288 15.40 -28.02 12.16
N HIS A 289 14.97 -27.74 10.92
CA HIS A 289 13.70 -27.07 10.63
C HIS A 289 12.70 -27.96 9.89
N TRP A 290 12.99 -29.24 9.70
CA TRP A 290 12.02 -30.22 9.20
C TRP A 290 10.76 -30.22 10.08
N GLY A 291 9.62 -29.80 9.51
CA GLY A 291 8.36 -29.67 10.23
C GLY A 291 8.12 -28.31 10.91
N ARG A 292 9.07 -27.35 10.85
CA ARG A 292 8.85 -25.96 11.23
C ARG A 292 8.60 -25.12 9.97
N SER A 293 7.66 -24.18 10.09
CA SER A 293 7.39 -23.21 9.01
C SER A 293 8.58 -22.27 8.83
N MET A 294 9.08 -22.16 7.59
CA MET A 294 10.12 -21.18 7.23
C MET A 294 9.56 -19.77 7.24
N ASP A 295 10.31 -18.81 7.76
CA ASP A 295 9.96 -17.41 7.65
C ASP A 295 10.19 -16.86 6.22
N PHE A 296 9.80 -15.62 6.01
CA PHE A 296 9.87 -15.00 4.69
C PHE A 296 11.30 -14.92 4.14
N ILE A 297 12.27 -14.48 4.96
CA ILE A 297 13.65 -14.30 4.49
C ILE A 297 14.30 -15.63 4.14
N ASP A 298 13.98 -16.71 4.85
CA ASP A 298 14.47 -18.05 4.55
C ASP A 298 13.87 -18.60 3.26
N LEU A 299 12.55 -18.38 3.07
CA LEU A 299 11.91 -18.70 1.79
C LEU A 299 12.56 -17.93 0.64
N LEU A 300 12.82 -16.64 0.83
CA LEU A 300 13.44 -15.77 -0.17
C LEU A 300 14.82 -16.26 -0.59
N LEU A 301 15.63 -16.72 0.38
CA LEU A 301 17.03 -17.12 0.15
C LEU A 301 17.20 -18.58 -0.31
N LEU A 302 16.29 -19.47 0.09
CA LEU A 302 16.50 -20.93 -0.03
C LEU A 302 15.52 -21.61 -0.98
N THR A 303 14.32 -21.02 -1.23
CA THR A 303 13.30 -21.69 -2.04
C THR A 303 13.70 -21.75 -3.50
N LYS A 304 13.49 -22.93 -4.10
CA LYS A 304 13.65 -23.18 -5.53
C LYS A 304 12.28 -23.26 -6.20
N ASP A 305 12.21 -22.77 -7.43
CA ASP A 305 11.02 -22.95 -8.26
C ASP A 305 10.94 -24.38 -8.84
N GLU A 306 9.91 -24.64 -9.63
CA GLU A 306 9.66 -25.96 -10.27
C GLU A 306 10.81 -26.41 -11.18
N ASN A 307 11.65 -25.49 -11.64
CA ASN A 307 12.82 -25.75 -12.46
C ASN A 307 14.12 -25.87 -11.65
N GLY A 308 14.03 -25.80 -10.33
CA GLY A 308 15.18 -25.86 -9.42
C GLY A 308 15.96 -24.54 -9.29
N HIS A 309 15.46 -23.42 -9.82
CA HIS A 309 16.13 -22.12 -9.75
C HIS A 309 15.71 -21.34 -8.49
N THR A 310 16.68 -20.79 -7.79
CA THR A 310 16.47 -19.80 -6.72
C THR A 310 16.12 -18.42 -7.31
N LEU A 311 15.72 -17.49 -6.46
CA LEU A 311 15.61 -16.07 -6.84
C LEU A 311 17.01 -15.49 -7.09
N SER A 312 17.12 -14.56 -8.03
CA SER A 312 18.34 -13.81 -8.28
C SER A 312 18.60 -12.82 -7.14
N ASP A 313 19.84 -12.35 -6.98
CA ASP A 313 20.15 -11.32 -5.98
C ASP A 313 19.38 -10.02 -6.21
N GLU A 314 19.09 -9.68 -7.48
CA GLU A 314 18.25 -8.54 -7.84
C GLU A 314 16.78 -8.77 -7.38
N ASP A 315 16.24 -9.99 -7.58
CA ASP A 315 14.91 -10.35 -7.11
C ASP A 315 14.83 -10.31 -5.57
N ILE A 316 15.85 -10.84 -4.89
CA ILE A 316 15.91 -10.85 -3.42
C ILE A 316 15.95 -9.41 -2.87
N ALA A 317 16.78 -8.55 -3.44
CA ALA A 317 16.82 -7.14 -3.04
C ALA A 317 15.48 -6.42 -3.27
N ALA A 318 14.87 -6.62 -4.45
CA ALA A 318 13.59 -6.01 -4.79
C ALA A 318 12.45 -6.49 -3.87
N GLU A 319 12.42 -7.77 -3.49
CA GLU A 319 11.44 -8.28 -2.53
C GLU A 319 11.70 -7.75 -1.13
N ALA A 320 12.97 -7.69 -0.69
CA ALA A 320 13.33 -7.14 0.61
C ALA A 320 12.90 -5.67 0.74
N ASP A 321 13.21 -4.83 -0.25
CA ASP A 321 12.81 -3.41 -0.28
C ASP A 321 11.28 -3.27 -0.31
N THR A 322 10.59 -4.10 -1.11
CA THR A 322 9.13 -4.10 -1.21
C THR A 322 8.48 -4.45 0.13
N PHE A 323 8.86 -5.56 0.75
CA PHE A 323 8.23 -6.01 2.00
C PHE A 323 8.61 -5.14 3.18
N MET A 324 9.85 -4.63 3.21
CA MET A 324 10.30 -3.71 4.27
C MET A 324 9.48 -2.42 4.26
N PHE A 325 9.12 -1.88 3.08
CA PHE A 325 8.27 -0.70 2.96
C PHE A 325 6.81 -1.01 3.24
N GLU A 326 6.23 -1.99 2.51
CA GLU A 326 4.79 -2.25 2.56
C GLU A 326 4.33 -2.78 3.92
N GLY A 327 5.18 -3.56 4.61
CA GLY A 327 4.81 -4.26 5.83
C GLY A 327 4.71 -3.36 7.06
N HIS A 328 5.52 -2.29 7.16
CA HIS A 328 5.47 -1.43 8.34
C HIS A 328 4.59 -0.19 8.17
N ASP A 329 4.74 0.54 7.09
CA ASP A 329 4.17 1.88 6.93
C ASP A 329 2.63 1.87 6.85
N THR A 330 2.06 0.86 6.18
CA THR A 330 0.60 0.70 6.07
C THR A 330 -0.04 0.34 7.41
N THR A 331 0.56 -0.58 8.17
CA THR A 331 0.04 -1.01 9.47
C THR A 331 0.15 0.10 10.50
N ALA A 332 1.26 0.84 10.50
CA ALA A 332 1.44 2.03 11.36
C ALA A 332 0.35 3.09 11.11
N SER A 333 0.10 3.41 9.84
CA SER A 333 -0.98 4.33 9.47
C SER A 333 -2.35 3.81 9.93
N GLY A 334 -2.64 2.53 9.67
CA GLY A 334 -3.90 1.89 10.10
C GLY A 334 -4.11 1.96 11.61
N LEU A 335 -3.08 1.67 12.40
CA LEU A 335 -3.11 1.77 13.87
C LEU A 335 -3.28 3.21 14.36
N ALA A 336 -2.54 4.15 13.79
CA ALA A 336 -2.60 5.56 14.20
C ALA A 336 -4.02 6.15 13.99
N TRP A 337 -4.62 5.93 12.82
CA TRP A 337 -5.98 6.35 12.55
C TRP A 337 -7.02 5.58 13.38
N LEU A 338 -6.78 4.30 13.68
CA LEU A 338 -7.66 3.54 14.58
C LEU A 338 -7.64 4.12 15.99
N PHE A 339 -6.47 4.44 16.52
CA PHE A 339 -6.36 5.07 17.85
C PHE A 339 -7.03 6.44 17.88
N TYR A 340 -6.90 7.24 16.83
CA TYR A 340 -7.62 8.50 16.68
C TYR A 340 -9.15 8.28 16.69
N ASN A 341 -9.64 7.30 15.94
CA ASN A 341 -11.07 6.99 15.88
C ASN A 341 -11.58 6.51 17.26
N LEU A 342 -10.85 5.63 17.95
CA LEU A 342 -11.21 5.18 19.29
C LEU A 342 -11.13 6.30 20.33
N ALA A 343 -10.15 7.19 20.24
CA ALA A 343 -10.06 8.37 21.10
C ALA A 343 -11.21 9.37 20.87
N SER A 344 -11.78 9.39 19.66
CA SER A 344 -12.92 10.23 19.29
C SER A 344 -14.27 9.62 19.69
N HIS A 345 -14.30 8.31 20.00
CA HIS A 345 -15.52 7.53 20.32
C HIS A 345 -15.29 6.71 21.60
N PRO A 346 -15.33 7.36 22.80
CA PRO A 346 -15.02 6.71 24.07
C PRO A 346 -15.88 5.47 24.36
N GLU A 347 -17.15 5.47 23.92
CA GLU A 347 -18.07 4.35 24.07
C GLU A 347 -17.60 3.10 23.32
N HIS A 348 -17.06 3.25 22.13
CA HIS A 348 -16.52 2.15 21.36
C HIS A 348 -15.16 1.70 21.91
N GLN A 349 -14.34 2.64 22.37
CA GLN A 349 -13.09 2.33 23.03
C GLN A 349 -13.30 1.52 24.30
N GLU A 350 -14.27 1.93 25.13
CA GLU A 350 -14.59 1.22 26.39
C GLU A 350 -15.10 -0.20 26.12
N ARG A 351 -15.94 -0.37 25.12
CA ARG A 351 -16.41 -1.71 24.74
C ARG A 351 -15.28 -2.62 24.25
N CYS A 352 -14.32 -2.08 23.48
CA CYS A 352 -13.10 -2.84 23.14
C CYS A 352 -12.29 -3.20 24.38
N ARG A 353 -12.16 -2.27 25.34
CA ARG A 353 -11.46 -2.52 26.60
C ARG A 353 -12.12 -3.63 27.42
N GLN A 354 -13.44 -3.61 27.53
CA GLN A 354 -14.20 -4.66 28.21
C GLN A 354 -13.98 -6.03 27.57
N GLU A 355 -14.05 -6.11 26.23
CA GLU A 355 -13.76 -7.34 25.48
C GLU A 355 -12.37 -7.89 25.80
N VAL A 356 -11.36 -7.02 25.87
CA VAL A 356 -9.97 -7.40 26.21
C VAL A 356 -9.86 -7.81 27.68
N GLN A 357 -10.52 -7.10 28.60
CA GLN A 357 -10.52 -7.45 30.03
C GLN A 357 -11.17 -8.80 30.28
N GLU A 358 -12.30 -9.09 29.65
CA GLU A 358 -12.98 -10.39 29.71
C GLU A 358 -12.07 -11.51 29.17
N LEU A 359 -11.39 -11.26 28.06
CA LEU A 359 -10.46 -12.20 27.45
C LEU A 359 -9.27 -12.54 28.36
N LEU A 360 -8.73 -11.56 29.06
CA LEU A 360 -7.54 -11.71 29.91
C LEU A 360 -7.88 -12.08 31.38
N ALA A 361 -9.16 -12.15 31.72
CA ALA A 361 -9.59 -12.43 33.08
C ALA A 361 -9.05 -13.77 33.57
N GLY A 362 -8.41 -13.77 34.76
CA GLY A 362 -7.86 -14.96 35.39
C GLY A 362 -6.58 -15.53 34.77
N ARG A 363 -5.93 -14.78 33.87
CA ARG A 363 -4.64 -15.18 33.29
C ARG A 363 -3.48 -14.57 34.07
N ASP A 364 -2.39 -15.32 34.17
CA ASP A 364 -1.14 -14.86 34.79
C ASP A 364 -0.36 -13.88 33.88
N THR A 365 -0.62 -13.93 32.59
CA THR A 365 0.03 -13.06 31.60
C THR A 365 -0.99 -12.27 30.78
N ALA A 366 -0.64 -11.05 30.43
CA ALA A 366 -1.45 -10.21 29.55
C ALA A 366 -1.13 -10.46 28.05
N ASP A 367 -0.40 -11.53 27.70
CA ASP A 367 -0.06 -11.83 26.33
C ASP A 367 -1.27 -12.34 25.55
N ILE A 368 -1.41 -11.82 24.33
CA ILE A 368 -2.44 -12.27 23.39
C ILE A 368 -1.94 -13.50 22.66
N GLU A 369 -2.71 -14.58 22.71
CA GLU A 369 -2.45 -15.84 22.03
C GLU A 369 -3.15 -15.89 20.67
N TRP A 370 -2.80 -16.88 19.83
CA TRP A 370 -3.37 -17.00 18.48
C TRP A 370 -4.89 -17.23 18.52
N GLU A 371 -5.35 -18.03 19.44
CA GLU A 371 -6.76 -18.37 19.66
C GLU A 371 -7.58 -17.16 20.11
N ASP A 372 -6.97 -16.24 20.82
CA ASP A 372 -7.58 -15.00 21.31
C ASP A 372 -7.97 -14.05 20.19
N LEU A 373 -7.23 -14.08 19.07
CA LEU A 373 -7.51 -13.20 17.92
C LEU A 373 -8.94 -13.39 17.36
N SER A 374 -9.52 -14.57 17.53
CA SER A 374 -10.90 -14.86 17.16
C SER A 374 -11.93 -14.39 18.19
N GLN A 375 -11.49 -14.14 19.42
CA GLN A 375 -12.32 -13.74 20.55
C GLN A 375 -12.38 -12.22 20.76
N LEU A 376 -11.93 -11.46 19.78
CA LEU A 376 -11.98 -9.99 19.73
C LEU A 376 -12.91 -9.51 18.59
N PRO A 377 -14.20 -9.91 18.54
CA PRO A 377 -15.09 -9.57 17.44
C PRO A 377 -15.39 -8.09 17.36
N PHE A 378 -15.64 -7.39 18.47
CA PHE A 378 -15.96 -5.96 18.47
C PHE A 378 -14.72 -5.11 18.13
N THR A 379 -13.57 -5.44 18.71
CA THR A 379 -12.29 -4.83 18.35
C THR A 379 -12.01 -5.00 16.84
N THR A 380 -12.31 -6.18 16.29
CA THR A 380 -12.18 -6.43 14.84
C THR A 380 -13.13 -5.55 14.02
N MET A 381 -14.34 -5.30 14.48
CA MET A 381 -15.28 -4.37 13.82
C MET A 381 -14.75 -2.93 13.85
N CYS A 382 -14.17 -2.48 14.97
CA CYS A 382 -13.54 -1.16 15.07
C CYS A 382 -12.35 -1.01 14.13
N ILE A 383 -11.48 -2.03 14.04
CA ILE A 383 -10.36 -2.05 13.08
C ILE A 383 -10.88 -1.91 11.65
N LYS A 384 -11.89 -2.71 11.26
CA LYS A 384 -12.47 -2.66 9.91
C LYS A 384 -13.11 -1.31 9.61
N GLU A 385 -13.82 -0.72 10.56
CA GLU A 385 -14.46 0.59 10.36
C GLU A 385 -13.43 1.71 10.24
N SER A 386 -12.35 1.64 11.02
CA SER A 386 -11.23 2.57 10.87
C SER A 386 -10.56 2.44 9.49
N LEU A 387 -10.32 1.21 9.02
CA LEU A 387 -9.78 0.95 7.69
C LEU A 387 -10.74 1.36 6.55
N ARG A 388 -12.04 1.44 6.82
CA ARG A 388 -13.02 2.00 5.89
C ARG A 388 -12.88 3.52 5.79
N LEU A 389 -12.89 4.21 6.92
CA LEU A 389 -12.80 5.68 6.97
C LEU A 389 -11.43 6.20 6.57
N HIS A 390 -10.39 5.54 7.03
CA HIS A 390 -9.00 5.95 6.85
C HIS A 390 -8.17 4.81 6.26
N PRO A 391 -8.45 4.37 5.00
CA PRO A 391 -7.66 3.31 4.39
C PRO A 391 -6.23 3.79 4.17
N PRO A 392 -5.20 3.07 4.68
CA PRO A 392 -3.80 3.45 4.49
C PRO A 392 -3.45 3.65 3.01
N VAL A 393 -3.92 2.77 2.13
CA VAL A 393 -3.80 2.93 0.68
C VAL A 393 -5.11 3.47 0.13
N THR A 394 -5.12 4.72 -0.35
CA THR A 394 -6.33 5.40 -0.79
C THR A 394 -6.79 5.00 -2.20
N ALA A 395 -5.88 4.55 -3.04
CA ALA A 395 -6.18 4.08 -4.39
C ALA A 395 -5.11 3.15 -4.94
N VAL A 396 -5.50 2.28 -5.87
CA VAL A 396 -4.58 1.45 -6.67
C VAL A 396 -4.95 1.55 -8.14
N SER A 397 -3.98 1.40 -9.04
CA SER A 397 -4.23 1.51 -10.47
C SER A 397 -3.87 0.24 -11.24
N ARG A 398 -4.55 0.07 -12.38
CA ARG A 398 -4.30 -1.00 -13.35
C ARG A 398 -4.32 -0.42 -14.76
N ARG A 399 -3.64 -1.09 -15.68
CA ARG A 399 -3.74 -0.78 -17.12
C ARG A 399 -4.20 -2.02 -17.87
N CYS A 400 -5.40 -1.97 -18.42
CA CYS A 400 -5.99 -3.12 -19.10
C CYS A 400 -5.18 -3.49 -20.36
N THR A 401 -4.87 -4.78 -20.54
CA THR A 401 -4.23 -5.30 -21.76
C THR A 401 -5.25 -5.76 -22.80
N GLU A 402 -6.50 -5.92 -22.38
CA GLU A 402 -7.66 -6.32 -23.18
C GLU A 402 -8.87 -5.47 -22.80
N ASP A 403 -9.92 -5.52 -23.61
CA ASP A 403 -11.19 -4.88 -23.31
C ASP A 403 -11.90 -5.62 -22.17
N ILE A 404 -12.35 -4.90 -21.16
CA ILE A 404 -13.06 -5.48 -20.01
C ILE A 404 -14.53 -5.05 -20.07
N PRO A 405 -15.46 -5.99 -20.37
CA PRO A 405 -16.89 -5.70 -20.36
C PRO A 405 -17.41 -5.50 -18.93
N LEU A 406 -18.23 -4.47 -18.74
CA LEU A 406 -18.95 -4.20 -17.50
C LEU A 406 -20.38 -4.75 -17.59
N ARG A 407 -21.00 -5.05 -16.44
CA ARG A 407 -22.35 -5.62 -16.38
C ARG A 407 -23.44 -4.71 -16.95
N ASP A 408 -23.19 -3.41 -17.01
CA ASP A 408 -24.12 -2.40 -17.55
C ASP A 408 -23.98 -2.16 -19.07
N GLY A 409 -23.19 -2.99 -19.76
CA GLY A 409 -22.96 -2.91 -21.19
C GLY A 409 -21.88 -1.92 -21.61
N ARG A 410 -21.27 -1.17 -20.69
CA ARG A 410 -20.07 -0.40 -20.97
C ARG A 410 -18.86 -1.32 -21.07
N VAL A 411 -17.82 -0.82 -21.71
CA VAL A 411 -16.55 -1.54 -21.87
C VAL A 411 -15.42 -0.63 -21.43
N ILE A 412 -14.51 -1.15 -20.62
CA ILE A 412 -13.24 -0.50 -20.33
C ILE A 412 -12.27 -0.89 -21.45
N PRO A 413 -11.84 0.05 -22.29
CA PRO A 413 -11.01 -0.29 -23.44
C PRO A 413 -9.60 -0.71 -23.04
N ARG A 414 -9.01 -1.56 -23.85
CA ARG A 414 -7.58 -1.89 -23.77
C ARG A 414 -6.70 -0.64 -23.73
N GLY A 415 -5.69 -0.65 -22.86
CA GLY A 415 -4.70 0.42 -22.76
C GLY A 415 -5.10 1.57 -21.85
N VAL A 416 -6.35 1.60 -21.36
CA VAL A 416 -6.84 2.62 -20.43
C VAL A 416 -6.32 2.35 -19.03
N ILE A 417 -5.93 3.40 -18.31
CA ILE A 417 -5.57 3.35 -16.90
C ILE A 417 -6.85 3.44 -16.07
N CYS A 418 -7.04 2.47 -15.20
CA CYS A 418 -8.14 2.45 -14.23
C CYS A 418 -7.59 2.72 -12.84
N LEU A 419 -7.99 3.83 -12.24
CA LEU A 419 -7.72 4.16 -10.85
C LEU A 419 -8.89 3.66 -10.00
N MET A 420 -8.66 2.59 -9.27
CA MET A 420 -9.62 2.03 -8.32
C MET A 420 -9.45 2.77 -6.99
N SER A 421 -10.38 3.66 -6.67
CA SER A 421 -10.33 4.44 -5.45
C SER A 421 -10.87 3.62 -4.28
N ILE A 422 -9.99 3.17 -3.41
CA ILE A 422 -10.35 2.48 -2.17
C ILE A 422 -11.11 3.45 -1.27
N TYR A 423 -10.54 4.65 -1.04
CA TYR A 423 -11.16 5.71 -0.27
C TYR A 423 -12.56 6.05 -0.81
N GLY A 424 -12.67 6.37 -2.11
CA GLY A 424 -13.96 6.72 -2.70
C GLY A 424 -15.00 5.59 -2.66
N THR A 425 -14.58 4.32 -2.74
CA THR A 425 -15.47 3.16 -2.57
C THR A 425 -15.97 3.06 -1.13
N HIS A 426 -15.08 3.28 -0.16
CA HIS A 426 -15.40 3.24 1.26
C HIS A 426 -16.23 4.43 1.75
N HIS A 427 -16.27 5.53 1.00
CA HIS A 427 -17.07 6.73 1.26
C HIS A 427 -18.27 6.87 0.31
N ASN A 428 -18.54 5.84 -0.51
CA ASN A 428 -19.67 5.86 -1.43
C ASN A 428 -20.99 5.66 -0.66
N PRO A 429 -21.89 6.68 -0.64
CA PRO A 429 -23.12 6.61 0.14
C PRO A 429 -24.14 5.56 -0.36
N ASP A 430 -24.01 5.07 -1.61
CA ASP A 430 -24.82 3.93 -2.09
C ASP A 430 -24.42 2.60 -1.41
N LEU A 431 -23.18 2.53 -0.90
CA LEU A 431 -22.62 1.35 -0.24
C LEU A 431 -22.63 1.50 1.29
N TRP A 432 -22.43 2.73 1.77
CA TRP A 432 -22.23 3.10 3.15
C TRP A 432 -23.08 4.30 3.51
N PRO A 433 -24.32 4.11 4.01
CA PRO A 433 -25.13 5.22 4.52
C PRO A 433 -24.36 6.01 5.58
N GLU A 434 -24.45 7.34 5.54
CA GLU A 434 -23.67 8.25 6.42
C GLU A 434 -22.18 7.90 6.45
N PRO A 435 -21.47 7.98 5.29
CA PRO A 435 -20.15 7.38 5.13
C PRO A 435 -19.08 7.97 6.03
N GLU A 436 -19.25 9.21 6.54
CA GLU A 436 -18.29 9.87 7.44
C GLU A 436 -18.45 9.46 8.91
N VAL A 437 -19.53 8.77 9.27
CA VAL A 437 -19.80 8.36 10.65
C VAL A 437 -19.03 7.08 10.97
N PHE A 438 -18.25 7.09 12.05
CA PHE A 438 -17.59 5.91 12.58
C PHE A 438 -18.60 5.01 13.29
N ASN A 439 -19.00 3.93 12.66
CA ASN A 439 -19.96 2.97 13.19
C ASN A 439 -19.46 1.52 12.99
N PRO A 440 -18.77 0.93 13.98
CA PRO A 440 -18.27 -0.44 13.91
C PRO A 440 -19.34 -1.50 13.62
N LEU A 441 -20.59 -1.25 14.03
CA LEU A 441 -21.70 -2.20 13.82
C LEU A 441 -22.04 -2.42 12.35
N ARG A 442 -21.52 -1.60 11.43
CA ARG A 442 -21.58 -1.88 9.98
C ARG A 442 -20.95 -3.22 9.63
N PHE A 443 -20.03 -3.70 10.44
CA PHE A 443 -19.31 -4.97 10.26
C PHE A 443 -19.85 -6.11 11.13
N SER A 444 -20.98 -5.92 11.80
CA SER A 444 -21.66 -7.04 12.44
C SER A 444 -22.14 -8.07 11.41
N PRO A 445 -22.32 -9.34 11.78
CA PRO A 445 -22.80 -10.37 10.87
C PRO A 445 -24.14 -9.98 10.19
N GLU A 446 -25.04 -9.36 10.95
CA GLU A 446 -26.37 -8.94 10.49
C GLU A 446 -26.26 -7.83 9.43
N ASN A 447 -25.48 -6.78 9.71
CA ASN A 447 -25.33 -5.60 8.85
C ASN A 447 -24.40 -5.85 7.65
N SER A 448 -23.59 -6.91 7.70
CA SER A 448 -22.73 -7.32 6.59
C SER A 448 -23.44 -8.22 5.57
N LYS A 449 -24.60 -8.75 5.93
CA LYS A 449 -25.36 -9.70 5.09
C LYS A 449 -25.81 -9.02 3.79
N GLY A 450 -25.47 -9.61 2.65
CA GLY A 450 -25.81 -9.07 1.33
C GLY A 450 -24.90 -7.97 0.80
N ARG A 451 -23.93 -7.48 1.59
CA ARG A 451 -22.94 -6.52 1.10
C ARG A 451 -21.97 -7.18 0.12
N SER A 452 -21.71 -6.53 -1.01
CA SER A 452 -20.69 -7.00 -1.97
C SER A 452 -19.32 -7.03 -1.31
N PRO A 453 -18.53 -8.11 -1.45
CA PRO A 453 -17.14 -8.14 -0.95
C PRO A 453 -16.27 -7.01 -1.51
N SER A 454 -16.55 -6.55 -2.73
CA SER A 454 -15.82 -5.43 -3.35
C SER A 454 -16.24 -4.05 -2.84
N SER A 455 -17.16 -3.95 -1.88
CA SER A 455 -17.48 -2.69 -1.19
C SER A 455 -16.47 -2.34 -0.09
N PHE A 456 -15.77 -3.33 0.46
CA PHE A 456 -14.75 -3.15 1.49
C PHE A 456 -13.45 -3.81 1.05
N ILE A 457 -12.50 -2.99 0.58
CA ILE A 457 -11.28 -3.44 -0.09
C ILE A 457 -10.01 -2.76 0.44
N PRO A 458 -9.81 -2.62 1.77
CA PRO A 458 -8.62 -1.96 2.31
C PRO A 458 -7.33 -2.74 1.98
N PHE A 459 -7.44 -4.05 1.76
CA PHE A 459 -6.37 -4.95 1.32
C PHE A 459 -6.46 -5.32 -0.16
N SER A 460 -7.18 -4.52 -0.97
CA SER A 460 -7.53 -4.85 -2.34
C SER A 460 -8.33 -6.17 -2.42
N ALA A 461 -8.45 -6.77 -3.59
CA ALA A 461 -9.13 -8.07 -3.78
C ALA A 461 -8.60 -8.78 -5.03
N GLY A 462 -9.00 -10.06 -5.19
CA GLY A 462 -8.61 -10.90 -6.33
C GLY A 462 -7.16 -11.35 -6.29
N PRO A 463 -6.58 -11.76 -7.44
CA PRO A 463 -5.24 -12.35 -7.47
C PRO A 463 -4.12 -11.45 -6.93
N ARG A 464 -4.33 -10.14 -7.01
CA ARG A 464 -3.38 -9.09 -6.58
C ARG A 464 -3.76 -8.46 -5.23
N ASN A 465 -4.51 -9.16 -4.38
CA ASN A 465 -4.78 -8.73 -3.01
C ASN A 465 -3.50 -8.70 -2.16
N CYS A 466 -3.57 -8.00 -1.04
CA CYS A 466 -2.47 -7.95 -0.07
C CYS A 466 -2.12 -9.36 0.44
N ILE A 467 -0.85 -9.73 0.33
CA ILE A 467 -0.33 -11.02 0.82
C ILE A 467 -0.23 -11.01 2.36
N GLY A 468 0.04 -9.84 2.96
CA GLY A 468 0.23 -9.63 4.39
C GLY A 468 -1.06 -9.31 5.17
N GLN A 469 -2.27 -9.48 4.57
CA GLN A 469 -3.53 -9.10 5.24
C GLN A 469 -3.69 -9.75 6.62
N SER A 470 -3.45 -11.05 6.73
CA SER A 470 -3.60 -11.78 8.00
C SER A 470 -2.56 -11.35 9.03
N PHE A 471 -1.32 -11.09 8.59
CA PHE A 471 -0.25 -10.53 9.41
C PHE A 471 -0.66 -9.18 10.01
N ALA A 472 -1.03 -8.21 9.15
CA ALA A 472 -1.43 -6.88 9.57
C ALA A 472 -2.65 -6.89 10.52
N MET A 473 -3.65 -7.73 10.24
CA MET A 473 -4.83 -7.84 11.11
C MET A 473 -4.49 -8.45 12.48
N ALA A 474 -3.59 -9.44 12.54
CA ALA A 474 -3.15 -10.02 13.80
C ALA A 474 -2.34 -9.01 14.61
N GLU A 475 -1.38 -8.32 13.99
CA GLU A 475 -0.58 -7.29 14.62
C GLU A 475 -1.45 -6.15 15.18
N MET A 476 -2.38 -5.60 14.36
CA MET A 476 -3.29 -4.56 14.82
C MET A 476 -4.13 -4.98 16.03
N LYS A 477 -4.64 -6.22 16.05
CA LYS A 477 -5.42 -6.75 17.20
C LYS A 477 -4.60 -6.81 18.48
N VAL A 478 -3.37 -7.33 18.40
CA VAL A 478 -2.46 -7.41 19.56
C VAL A 478 -2.12 -6.01 20.07
N VAL A 479 -1.73 -5.11 19.19
CA VAL A 479 -1.36 -3.73 19.57
C VAL A 479 -2.53 -3.00 20.22
N VAL A 480 -3.74 -3.12 19.68
CA VAL A 480 -4.94 -2.49 20.24
C VAL A 480 -5.29 -3.09 21.59
N ALA A 481 -5.32 -4.42 21.70
CA ALA A 481 -5.67 -5.10 22.94
C ALA A 481 -4.73 -4.70 24.08
N LEU A 482 -3.42 -4.77 23.85
CA LEU A 482 -2.43 -4.42 24.88
C LEU A 482 -2.41 -2.91 25.19
N THR A 483 -2.71 -2.06 24.22
CA THR A 483 -2.80 -0.60 24.45
C THR A 483 -4.00 -0.27 25.32
N LEU A 484 -5.19 -0.79 24.97
CA LEU A 484 -6.43 -0.49 25.71
C LEU A 484 -6.49 -1.15 27.09
N SER A 485 -5.71 -2.20 27.35
CA SER A 485 -5.56 -2.77 28.69
C SER A 485 -4.74 -1.88 29.65
N ARG A 486 -3.98 -0.90 29.12
CA ARG A 486 -3.07 -0.06 29.91
C ARG A 486 -3.36 1.43 29.85
N PHE A 487 -3.99 1.91 28.76
CA PHE A 487 -4.22 3.32 28.51
C PHE A 487 -5.66 3.61 28.11
N VAL A 488 -6.14 4.80 28.52
CA VAL A 488 -7.28 5.46 27.91
C VAL A 488 -6.74 6.45 26.89
N LEU A 489 -7.28 6.37 25.67
CA LEU A 489 -6.94 7.29 24.58
C LEU A 489 -7.98 8.41 24.54
N ARG A 490 -7.54 9.65 24.48
CA ARG A 490 -8.44 10.80 24.33
C ARG A 490 -7.94 11.74 23.24
N ARG A 491 -8.87 12.44 22.61
CA ARG A 491 -8.53 13.61 21.78
C ARG A 491 -8.23 14.79 22.67
N ASP A 492 -7.23 15.59 22.29
CA ASP A 492 -7.16 16.96 22.77
C ASP A 492 -8.20 17.82 22.02
N ASN A 493 -9.23 18.26 22.73
CA ASN A 493 -10.29 19.07 22.16
C ASN A 493 -9.82 20.51 21.81
N MET A 494 -8.64 20.92 22.27
CA MET A 494 -8.04 22.21 21.93
C MET A 494 -7.34 22.16 20.56
N ARG A 495 -7.01 20.99 20.06
CA ARG A 495 -6.44 20.82 18.72
C ARG A 495 -7.54 20.68 17.67
N PRO A 496 -7.36 21.29 16.48
CA PRO A 496 -8.24 21.03 15.35
C PRO A 496 -8.16 19.56 14.93
N PRO A 497 -9.20 19.02 14.27
CA PRO A 497 -9.13 17.70 13.68
C PRO A 497 -7.91 17.57 12.75
N PRO A 498 -7.21 16.42 12.76
CA PRO A 498 -6.05 16.22 11.90
C PRO A 498 -6.44 16.29 10.42
N ARG A 499 -5.68 17.03 9.63
CA ARG A 499 -5.86 17.11 8.19
C ARG A 499 -5.26 15.86 7.55
N ARG A 500 -6.06 15.17 6.75
CA ARG A 500 -5.63 13.94 6.04
C ARG A 500 -4.75 14.31 4.85
N LYS A 501 -3.64 13.60 4.71
CA LYS A 501 -2.68 13.78 3.62
C LYS A 501 -2.49 12.44 2.89
N PRO A 502 -3.18 12.22 1.77
CA PRO A 502 -3.05 10.99 0.98
C PRO A 502 -1.75 11.00 0.16
N GLU A 503 -0.65 10.63 0.78
CA GLU A 503 0.61 10.34 0.11
C GLU A 503 0.58 8.93 -0.49
N LEU A 504 1.70 8.18 -0.56
CA LEU A 504 1.64 6.75 -0.89
C LEU A 504 0.80 6.01 0.14
N ILE A 505 0.95 6.41 1.40
CA ILE A 505 0.16 5.95 2.55
C ILE A 505 -0.53 7.18 3.16
N LEU A 506 -1.76 7.01 3.63
CA LEU A 506 -2.54 8.06 4.26
C LEU A 506 -1.91 8.49 5.59
N ARG A 507 -1.61 9.77 5.72
CA ARG A 507 -1.02 10.37 6.92
C ARG A 507 -1.86 11.55 7.42
N ALA A 508 -1.55 12.03 8.61
CA ALA A 508 -1.96 13.34 9.09
C ALA A 508 -0.87 14.38 8.74
N GLU A 509 -1.28 15.57 8.28
CA GLU A 509 -0.36 16.62 7.79
C GLU A 509 0.60 17.11 8.89
N ASP A 510 0.06 17.36 10.11
CA ASP A 510 0.80 17.88 11.27
C ASP A 510 1.03 16.81 12.36
N GLY A 511 1.08 15.52 11.96
CA GLY A 511 1.13 14.40 12.90
C GLY A 511 -0.24 14.08 13.51
N LEU A 512 -0.28 12.97 14.23
CA LEU A 512 -1.49 12.47 14.87
C LEU A 512 -1.26 12.43 16.38
N TRP A 513 -1.86 13.41 17.07
CA TRP A 513 -1.64 13.68 18.48
C TRP A 513 -2.80 13.17 19.33
N LEU A 514 -2.49 12.46 20.39
CA LEU A 514 -3.46 11.92 21.35
C LEU A 514 -3.00 12.16 22.77
N LEU A 515 -3.96 12.29 23.68
CA LEU A 515 -3.75 12.24 25.12
C LEU A 515 -3.85 10.78 25.57
N LEU A 516 -2.78 10.26 26.14
CA LEU A 516 -2.71 8.91 26.72
C LEU A 516 -2.76 9.01 28.24
N GLU A 517 -3.80 8.45 28.83
CA GLU A 517 -4.01 8.40 30.28
C GLU A 517 -3.78 6.97 30.78
N PRO A 518 -2.77 6.72 31.66
CA PRO A 518 -2.55 5.42 32.24
C PRO A 518 -3.76 4.95 33.06
N LEU A 519 -4.14 3.69 32.92
CA LEU A 519 -5.14 3.09 33.79
C LEU A 519 -4.55 2.86 35.19
N VAL A 520 -5.25 3.33 36.21
CA VAL A 520 -4.82 3.20 37.63
C VAL A 520 -4.85 1.71 38.01
N GLY A 521 -3.73 1.19 38.51
CA GLY A 521 -3.63 -0.17 39.03
C GLY A 521 -3.02 -1.21 38.07
N VAL A 522 -2.53 -0.82 36.91
CA VAL A 522 -1.78 -1.69 35.98
C VAL A 522 -0.33 -1.18 35.92
N ALA A 523 0.46 -1.48 36.98
CA ALA A 523 1.90 -1.23 37.00
C ALA A 523 2.65 -2.48 36.48
#